data_fe1086db6e4812e580c92bbf874d1545
#
_entry.id   fe1086db6e4812e580c92bbf874d1545
#
_cell.length_a   1.000
_cell.length_b   1.000
_cell.length_c   1.000
_cell.angle_alpha   90.00
_cell.angle_beta   90.00
_cell.angle_gamma   90.00
#
_symmetry.space_group_name_H-M   'P 1'
#
loop_
_entity.id
_entity.type
_entity.pdbx_description
1 polymer ?
#
loop_
_entity_poly.entity_id
_entity_poly.type
_entity_poly.pdbx_seq_one_letter_code
_entity_poly.pdbx_strand_id
1 'polypeptide(L)'
;LEQIGQHPEQGWKKTEGYDPIQKAFIESGSIQCGYCTPAMILAARALLRQNPNPSEAQVREALSGILCRCTAYVKPVQAVLKAAADIRNSGQTLSEDETYPKAYEPDMVAVHTLPETETIGKSEIKVDAAKLAQGKPAFTADLQLPGTLIAKVLRSPYAHAKIVRIDSSKAKALPGVAAVMTWEDLPRVVYSTAGQSDPIPGPLDMFSLDNKVRFVGDRVAFVAAETAEIAEKALSLIDVTYEPLPVIVDPRDAMKAGAARIHDEPEYVNFADSNPAINLAAKIRIDIGDVEKGFAEADRIFEQEYVVPKVQQAHIEPHVTLTYWDEDDRLVIRTSTQVPFHVRRQMAPVLGLPIKRIRVIKPRIGGGFGNKQEVLIE
;
A
#
# COMPACT_ATOMS: atom_id res chain seq x y z
N LEU A 1 -19.06 -14.92 4.50
CA LEU A 1 -18.68 -14.57 5.88
C LEU A 1 -19.83 -13.94 6.65
N GLU A 2 -20.57 -13.01 6.06
CA GLU A 2 -21.69 -12.31 6.69
C GLU A 2 -22.81 -13.27 7.19
N GLN A 3 -22.90 -14.47 6.60
CA GLN A 3 -23.86 -15.50 7.00
C GLN A 3 -23.29 -16.51 8.02
N ILE A 4 -22.05 -16.30 8.48
CA ILE A 4 -21.40 -17.18 9.44
C ILE A 4 -21.56 -16.61 10.84
N GLY A 5 -22.22 -17.37 11.73
CA GLY A 5 -22.43 -17.00 13.11
C GLY A 5 -23.40 -15.82 13.32
N GLN A 6 -23.65 -15.48 14.56
CA GLN A 6 -24.41 -14.29 14.94
C GLN A 6 -23.50 -13.07 14.96
N HIS A 7 -24.04 -11.91 14.64
CA HIS A 7 -23.31 -10.65 14.63
C HIS A 7 -23.79 -9.78 15.80
N PRO A 8 -23.29 -10.02 17.02
CA PRO A 8 -23.74 -9.26 18.17
C PRO A 8 -23.32 -7.78 18.03
N GLU A 9 -24.25 -6.88 18.26
CA GLU A 9 -24.01 -5.45 18.41
C GLU A 9 -23.36 -5.14 19.77
N GLN A 10 -22.30 -5.85 20.11
CA GLN A 10 -21.58 -5.69 21.35
C GLN A 10 -20.23 -5.04 21.09
N GLY A 11 -19.74 -4.29 22.06
CA GLY A 11 -18.46 -3.58 21.93
C GLY A 11 -17.32 -4.48 21.43
N TRP A 12 -16.31 -3.88 20.86
CA TRP A 12 -15.21 -4.54 20.16
C TRP A 12 -14.42 -5.60 20.97
N LYS A 13 -14.54 -5.59 22.30
CA LYS A 13 -13.92 -6.59 23.19
C LYS A 13 -14.75 -7.86 23.38
N LYS A 14 -16.01 -7.90 22.95
CA LYS A 14 -16.89 -9.05 23.14
C LYS A 14 -16.91 -9.93 21.91
N THR A 15 -16.73 -11.25 22.10
CA THR A 15 -16.67 -12.24 21.05
C THR A 15 -17.77 -13.30 21.13
N GLU A 16 -18.70 -13.14 22.08
CA GLU A 16 -19.85 -14.04 22.23
C GLU A 16 -20.77 -13.95 21.03
N GLY A 17 -21.23 -15.11 20.54
CA GLY A 17 -22.14 -15.22 19.38
C GLY A 17 -21.44 -15.19 18.02
N TYR A 18 -20.10 -15.03 17.97
CA TYR A 18 -19.35 -15.24 16.73
C TYR A 18 -19.18 -16.73 16.42
N ASP A 19 -19.04 -17.05 15.13
CA ASP A 19 -18.58 -18.37 14.72
C ASP A 19 -17.23 -18.70 15.42
N PRO A 20 -17.01 -19.96 15.88
CA PRO A 20 -15.80 -20.33 16.60
C PRO A 20 -14.50 -19.98 15.85
N ILE A 21 -14.48 -20.05 14.52
CA ILE A 21 -13.32 -19.67 13.72
C ILE A 21 -13.10 -18.17 13.77
N GLN A 22 -14.17 -17.37 13.59
CA GLN A 22 -14.07 -15.90 13.71
C GLN A 22 -13.58 -15.50 15.09
N LYS A 23 -14.14 -16.09 16.16
CA LYS A 23 -13.75 -15.86 17.54
C LYS A 23 -12.27 -16.17 17.75
N ALA A 24 -11.80 -17.32 17.31
CA ALA A 24 -10.41 -17.72 17.45
C ALA A 24 -9.44 -16.78 16.72
N PHE A 25 -9.79 -16.29 15.51
CA PHE A 25 -9.00 -15.31 14.78
C PHE A 25 -8.92 -13.96 15.49
N ILE A 26 -10.00 -13.51 16.12
CA ILE A 26 -10.04 -12.26 16.89
C ILE A 26 -9.16 -12.38 18.14
N GLU A 27 -9.36 -13.42 18.94
CA GLU A 27 -8.72 -13.61 20.24
C GLU A 27 -7.22 -13.93 20.13
N SER A 28 -6.80 -14.68 19.12
CA SER A 28 -5.39 -15.03 18.90
C SER A 28 -4.53 -13.88 18.36
N GLY A 29 -5.15 -12.75 17.98
CA GLY A 29 -4.45 -11.64 17.31
C GLY A 29 -3.94 -12.03 15.91
N SER A 30 -4.64 -12.93 15.21
CA SER A 30 -4.30 -13.37 13.85
C SER A 30 -4.52 -12.28 12.80
N ILE A 31 -5.30 -11.25 13.12
CA ILE A 31 -5.75 -10.22 12.21
C ILE A 31 -4.85 -8.99 12.32
N GLN A 32 -4.01 -8.75 11.31
CA GLN A 32 -3.20 -7.53 11.21
C GLN A 32 -3.89 -6.48 10.33
N CYS A 33 -3.54 -6.35 9.04
CA CYS A 33 -4.28 -5.44 8.16
C CYS A 33 -5.70 -5.95 7.86
N GLY A 34 -5.92 -7.27 7.89
CA GLY A 34 -7.22 -7.91 7.75
C GLY A 34 -7.63 -8.21 6.31
N TYR A 35 -6.82 -7.83 5.31
CA TYR A 35 -7.18 -8.01 3.90
C TYR A 35 -7.28 -9.48 3.48
N CYS A 36 -6.38 -10.34 3.99
CA CYS A 36 -6.41 -11.78 3.75
C CYS A 36 -7.35 -12.56 4.70
N THR A 37 -7.83 -11.95 5.78
CA THR A 37 -8.59 -12.62 6.84
C THR A 37 -9.85 -13.31 6.35
N PRO A 38 -10.70 -12.71 5.50
CA PRO A 38 -11.89 -13.38 4.98
C PRO A 38 -11.59 -14.69 4.26
N ALA A 39 -10.56 -14.69 3.42
CA ALA A 39 -10.15 -15.90 2.69
C ALA A 39 -9.62 -16.98 3.64
N MET A 40 -8.82 -16.62 4.64
CA MET A 40 -8.30 -17.57 5.63
C MET A 40 -9.41 -18.20 6.46
N ILE A 41 -10.42 -17.42 6.90
CA ILE A 41 -11.57 -17.94 7.65
C ILE A 41 -12.39 -18.89 6.79
N LEU A 42 -12.63 -18.59 5.51
CA LEU A 42 -13.36 -19.46 4.60
C LEU A 42 -12.61 -20.77 4.32
N ALA A 43 -11.31 -20.72 4.09
CA ALA A 43 -10.48 -21.90 3.91
C ALA A 43 -10.43 -22.78 5.18
N ALA A 44 -10.28 -22.15 6.35
CA ALA A 44 -10.35 -22.84 7.63
C ALA A 44 -11.70 -23.53 7.82
N ARG A 45 -12.81 -22.87 7.48
CA ARG A 45 -14.14 -23.47 7.56
C ARG A 45 -14.30 -24.65 6.61
N ALA A 46 -13.78 -24.56 5.39
CA ALA A 46 -13.82 -25.67 4.43
C ALA A 46 -13.02 -26.87 4.96
N LEU A 47 -11.83 -26.63 5.51
CA LEU A 47 -11.03 -27.67 6.13
C LEU A 47 -11.77 -28.35 7.31
N LEU A 48 -12.28 -27.57 8.28
CA LEU A 48 -12.90 -28.09 9.48
C LEU A 48 -14.22 -28.83 9.23
N ARG A 49 -14.91 -28.56 8.12
CA ARG A 49 -16.07 -29.35 7.66
C ARG A 49 -15.65 -30.74 7.18
N GLN A 50 -14.48 -30.87 6.55
CA GLN A 50 -13.98 -32.15 6.03
C GLN A 50 -13.22 -32.93 7.10
N ASN A 51 -12.45 -32.23 7.90
CA ASN A 51 -11.65 -32.80 8.98
C ASN A 51 -11.77 -31.94 10.25
N PRO A 52 -12.60 -32.34 11.22
CA PRO A 52 -12.78 -31.59 12.46
C PRO A 52 -11.60 -31.69 13.43
N ASN A 53 -10.59 -32.50 13.13
CA ASN A 53 -9.37 -32.65 13.93
C ASN A 53 -8.11 -32.60 13.05
N PRO A 54 -7.84 -31.48 12.39
CA PRO A 54 -6.69 -31.35 11.50
C PRO A 54 -5.38 -31.30 12.28
N SER A 55 -4.33 -31.89 11.71
CA SER A 55 -2.97 -31.62 12.13
C SER A 55 -2.53 -30.21 11.73
N GLU A 56 -1.46 -29.69 12.36
CA GLU A 56 -0.87 -28.41 11.98
C GLU A 56 -0.47 -28.39 10.50
N ALA A 57 0.12 -29.48 10.00
CA ALA A 57 0.51 -29.60 8.60
C ALA A 57 -0.70 -29.47 7.64
N GLN A 58 -1.83 -30.08 7.97
CA GLN A 58 -3.07 -29.96 7.18
C GLN A 58 -3.64 -28.55 7.22
N VAL A 59 -3.55 -27.85 8.36
CA VAL A 59 -3.97 -26.45 8.44
C VAL A 59 -3.06 -25.56 7.59
N ARG A 60 -1.73 -25.75 7.66
CA ARG A 60 -0.78 -25.02 6.83
C ARG A 60 -1.03 -25.23 5.34
N GLU A 61 -1.28 -26.47 4.94
CA GLU A 61 -1.62 -26.81 3.55
C GLU A 61 -2.92 -26.13 3.11
N ALA A 62 -3.97 -26.18 3.92
CA ALA A 62 -5.26 -25.56 3.59
C ALA A 62 -5.17 -24.01 3.45
N LEU A 63 -4.23 -23.38 4.16
CA LEU A 63 -4.02 -21.92 4.10
C LEU A 63 -2.93 -21.51 3.10
N SER A 64 -2.19 -22.45 2.49
CA SER A 64 -1.00 -22.17 1.68
C SER A 64 -1.25 -21.31 0.46
N GLY A 65 -2.43 -21.41 -0.15
CA GLY A 65 -2.84 -20.61 -1.30
C GLY A 65 -3.22 -19.17 -0.97
N ILE A 66 -3.24 -18.78 0.31
CA ILE A 66 -3.67 -17.43 0.72
C ILE A 66 -2.46 -16.60 1.13
N LEU A 67 -2.09 -15.66 0.26
CA LEU A 67 -0.94 -14.81 0.51
C LEU A 67 -1.24 -13.74 1.56
N CYS A 68 -0.25 -13.50 2.46
CA CYS A 68 -0.30 -12.47 3.47
C CYS A 68 1.06 -11.76 3.58
N ARG A 69 1.11 -10.47 3.23
CA ARG A 69 2.35 -9.69 3.32
C ARG A 69 2.66 -9.20 4.74
N CYS A 70 1.66 -9.17 5.63
CA CYS A 70 1.85 -8.88 7.05
C CYS A 70 2.49 -10.05 7.83
N THR A 71 2.82 -11.15 7.16
CA THR A 71 3.42 -12.37 7.72
C THR A 71 2.55 -13.09 8.78
N ALA A 72 1.23 -12.96 8.68
CA ALA A 72 0.30 -13.67 9.55
C ALA A 72 0.19 -15.16 9.14
N TYR A 73 1.26 -15.93 9.28
CA TYR A 73 1.27 -17.36 8.92
C TYR A 73 1.32 -18.30 10.14
N VAL A 74 1.69 -17.81 11.31
CA VAL A 74 1.74 -18.61 12.56
C VAL A 74 0.42 -18.51 13.30
N LYS A 75 0.00 -17.31 13.67
CA LYS A 75 -1.23 -17.08 14.46
C LYS A 75 -2.51 -17.59 13.80
N PRO A 76 -2.75 -17.44 12.48
CA PRO A 76 -3.89 -18.06 11.82
C PRO A 76 -3.93 -19.58 11.94
N VAL A 77 -2.79 -20.27 11.85
CA VAL A 77 -2.71 -21.72 12.05
C VAL A 77 -3.14 -22.08 13.48
N GLN A 78 -2.61 -21.37 14.47
CA GLN A 78 -3.00 -21.54 15.88
C GLN A 78 -4.48 -21.28 16.09
N ALA A 79 -5.03 -20.22 15.47
CA ALA A 79 -6.45 -19.89 15.54
C ALA A 79 -7.34 -21.02 14.98
N VAL A 80 -6.95 -21.64 13.86
CA VAL A 80 -7.70 -22.75 13.27
C VAL A 80 -7.66 -23.98 14.17
N LEU A 81 -6.49 -24.30 14.74
CA LEU A 81 -6.36 -25.42 15.69
C LEU A 81 -7.18 -25.19 16.96
N LYS A 82 -7.16 -23.94 17.50
CA LYS A 82 -8.01 -23.56 18.62
C LYS A 82 -9.49 -23.72 18.28
N ALA A 83 -9.93 -23.16 17.16
CA ALA A 83 -11.32 -23.29 16.71
C ALA A 83 -11.75 -24.75 16.55
N ALA A 84 -10.88 -25.61 16.00
CA ALA A 84 -11.12 -27.05 15.88
C ALA A 84 -11.32 -27.70 17.25
N ALA A 85 -10.51 -27.36 18.24
CA ALA A 85 -10.65 -27.84 19.60
C ALA A 85 -11.94 -27.36 20.26
N ASP A 86 -12.26 -26.07 20.15
CA ASP A 86 -13.47 -25.45 20.72
C ASP A 86 -14.76 -26.07 20.12
N ILE A 87 -14.78 -26.34 18.81
CA ILE A 87 -15.89 -26.99 18.11
C ILE A 87 -16.07 -28.43 18.63
N ARG A 88 -15.00 -29.19 18.83
CA ARG A 88 -15.07 -30.58 19.35
C ARG A 88 -15.54 -30.63 20.80
N ASN A 89 -15.09 -29.69 21.62
CA ASN A 89 -15.30 -29.73 23.07
C ASN A 89 -16.56 -29.00 23.55
N SER A 90 -17.35 -28.41 22.65
CA SER A 90 -18.68 -27.80 22.91
C SER A 90 -18.75 -26.93 24.17
N GLY A 91 -17.83 -25.96 24.35
CA GLY A 91 -17.89 -24.99 25.44
C GLY A 91 -16.80 -25.12 26.53
N GLN A 92 -15.85 -26.04 26.40
CA GLN A 92 -14.65 -25.96 27.22
C GLN A 92 -13.60 -25.07 26.56
N THR A 93 -13.31 -23.95 27.19
CA THR A 93 -12.15 -23.13 26.86
C THR A 93 -10.90 -23.94 27.22
N LEU A 94 -10.09 -24.32 26.22
CA LEU A 94 -8.79 -24.89 26.48
C LEU A 94 -7.94 -23.82 27.17
N SER A 95 -7.28 -24.20 28.27
CA SER A 95 -6.33 -23.33 28.95
C SER A 95 -5.21 -22.97 27.98
N GLU A 96 -4.71 -21.74 28.04
CA GLU A 96 -3.65 -21.23 27.12
C GLU A 96 -2.37 -22.08 27.16
N ASP A 97 -2.19 -22.96 28.15
CA ASP A 97 -0.94 -23.65 28.42
C ASP A 97 -0.78 -25.05 27.79
N GLU A 98 -1.83 -25.69 27.24
CA GLU A 98 -1.74 -27.12 26.91
C GLU A 98 -1.71 -27.50 25.44
N THR A 99 -1.95 -26.60 24.47
CA THR A 99 -2.17 -27.01 23.06
C THR A 99 -1.35 -26.27 21.99
N TYR A 100 -0.54 -25.31 22.37
CA TYR A 100 0.26 -24.58 21.39
C TYR A 100 1.75 -24.81 21.63
N PRO A 101 2.54 -25.16 20.58
CA PRO A 101 3.96 -24.94 20.67
C PRO A 101 4.17 -23.46 21.01
N LYS A 102 4.86 -23.19 22.13
CA LYS A 102 5.22 -21.82 22.48
C LYS A 102 5.83 -21.20 21.24
N ALA A 103 5.25 -20.07 20.81
CA ALA A 103 5.88 -19.29 19.77
C ALA A 103 7.33 -19.04 20.22
N TYR A 104 8.29 -19.18 19.31
CA TYR A 104 9.66 -18.79 19.56
C TYR A 104 9.64 -17.31 19.97
N GLU A 105 9.79 -17.06 21.25
CA GLU A 105 10.07 -15.75 21.79
C GLU A 105 11.58 -15.59 21.70
N PRO A 106 12.09 -14.70 20.82
CA PRO A 106 13.52 -14.38 20.85
C PRO A 106 13.84 -13.85 22.24
N ASP A 107 14.99 -14.23 22.80
CA ASP A 107 15.52 -13.67 24.03
C ASP A 107 15.58 -12.14 23.88
N MET A 108 14.52 -11.49 24.32
CA MET A 108 14.45 -10.04 24.34
C MET A 108 15.45 -9.57 25.38
N VAL A 109 16.42 -8.77 24.94
CA VAL A 109 17.30 -7.99 25.84
C VAL A 109 16.41 -7.39 26.94
N ALA A 110 16.75 -7.67 28.20
CA ALA A 110 15.97 -7.29 29.37
C ALA A 110 15.51 -5.82 29.27
N VAL A 111 14.28 -5.63 28.87
CA VAL A 111 13.61 -4.33 29.01
C VAL A 111 13.49 -4.11 30.51
N HIS A 112 13.95 -2.96 31.00
CA HIS A 112 13.75 -2.55 32.38
C HIS A 112 12.32 -2.89 32.78
N THR A 113 12.17 -3.59 33.90
CA THR A 113 10.85 -3.93 34.48
C THR A 113 10.04 -2.64 34.63
N LEU A 114 9.12 -2.41 33.69
CA LEU A 114 8.15 -1.32 33.82
C LEU A 114 7.25 -1.66 35.00
N PRO A 115 6.82 -0.64 35.77
CA PRO A 115 5.84 -0.87 36.81
C PRO A 115 4.60 -1.56 36.22
N GLU A 116 3.98 -2.45 36.97
CA GLU A 116 2.78 -3.17 36.52
C GLU A 116 1.72 -2.17 36.09
N THR A 117 1.32 -2.22 34.82
CA THR A 117 0.34 -1.31 34.24
C THR A 117 -0.93 -2.08 33.87
N GLU A 118 -2.04 -1.36 33.74
CA GLU A 118 -3.31 -1.97 33.34
C GLU A 118 -3.34 -2.36 31.83
N THR A 119 -2.51 -1.74 31.00
CA THR A 119 -2.57 -1.86 29.54
C THR A 119 -1.24 -2.29 28.92
N ILE A 120 -0.12 -1.67 29.33
CA ILE A 120 1.20 -1.97 28.77
C ILE A 120 1.64 -3.37 29.15
N GLY A 121 2.08 -4.17 28.20
CA GLY A 121 2.51 -5.56 28.40
C GLY A 121 1.34 -6.55 28.48
N LYS A 122 0.09 -6.12 28.29
CA LYS A 122 -1.06 -7.02 28.19
C LYS A 122 -1.55 -7.17 26.76
N SER A 123 -2.01 -8.38 26.42
CA SER A 123 -2.57 -8.66 25.09
C SER A 123 -4.00 -8.11 25.04
N GLU A 124 -4.24 -7.15 24.16
CA GLU A 124 -5.55 -6.55 23.94
C GLU A 124 -6.11 -6.94 22.56
N ILE A 125 -7.41 -7.17 22.50
CA ILE A 125 -8.11 -7.43 21.22
C ILE A 125 -8.04 -6.17 20.36
N LYS A 126 -7.67 -6.35 19.08
CA LYS A 126 -7.61 -5.27 18.11
C LYS A 126 -9.00 -4.68 17.86
N VAL A 127 -9.14 -3.36 17.95
CA VAL A 127 -10.40 -2.61 17.91
C VAL A 127 -11.30 -2.95 16.72
N ASP A 128 -10.71 -3.16 15.53
CA ASP A 128 -11.44 -3.47 14.28
C ASP A 128 -11.42 -4.96 13.91
N ALA A 129 -10.88 -5.84 14.77
CA ALA A 129 -10.75 -7.27 14.47
C ALA A 129 -12.10 -7.94 14.18
N ALA A 130 -13.11 -7.62 14.97
CA ALA A 130 -14.46 -8.16 14.78
C ALA A 130 -15.05 -7.79 13.41
N LYS A 131 -14.92 -6.53 13.01
CA LYS A 131 -15.38 -6.05 11.70
C LYS A 131 -14.68 -6.80 10.55
N LEU A 132 -13.38 -6.98 10.65
CA LEU A 132 -12.56 -7.66 9.63
C LEU A 132 -12.83 -9.17 9.57
N ALA A 133 -13.03 -9.82 10.73
CA ALA A 133 -13.40 -11.24 10.78
C ALA A 133 -14.79 -11.52 10.19
N GLN A 134 -15.68 -10.55 10.22
CA GLN A 134 -17.00 -10.64 9.61
C GLN A 134 -17.01 -10.34 8.10
N GLY A 135 -15.91 -9.85 7.52
CA GLY A 135 -15.87 -9.42 6.13
C GLY A 135 -16.67 -8.16 5.84
N LYS A 136 -17.02 -7.37 6.87
CA LYS A 136 -17.75 -6.11 6.68
C LYS A 136 -16.89 -5.08 5.93
N PRO A 137 -17.52 -4.21 5.11
CA PRO A 137 -16.81 -3.19 4.34
C PRO A 137 -15.87 -2.36 5.21
N ALA A 138 -14.60 -2.33 4.86
CA ALA A 138 -13.55 -1.65 5.61
C ALA A 138 -12.55 -0.89 4.74
N PHE A 139 -12.33 -1.36 3.52
CA PHE A 139 -11.32 -0.85 2.58
C PHE A 139 -11.94 0.13 1.58
N THR A 140 -11.10 0.84 0.83
CA THR A 140 -11.60 1.82 -0.16
C THR A 140 -12.45 1.15 -1.24
N ALA A 141 -12.02 0.01 -1.76
CA ALA A 141 -12.72 -0.71 -2.81
C ALA A 141 -14.08 -1.32 -2.38
N ASP A 142 -14.35 -1.40 -1.08
CA ASP A 142 -15.62 -1.91 -0.56
C ASP A 142 -16.75 -0.88 -0.67
N LEU A 143 -16.43 0.39 -0.91
CA LEU A 143 -17.42 1.44 -1.07
C LEU A 143 -17.80 1.61 -2.54
N GLN A 144 -19.08 1.43 -2.83
CA GLN A 144 -19.66 1.67 -4.14
C GLN A 144 -20.69 2.80 -4.05
N LEU A 145 -20.54 3.81 -4.90
CA LEU A 145 -21.49 4.91 -5.03
C LEU A 145 -22.21 4.80 -6.36
N PRO A 146 -23.52 5.06 -6.42
CA PRO A 146 -24.26 5.06 -7.68
C PRO A 146 -23.63 6.03 -8.69
N GLY A 147 -23.50 5.59 -9.94
CA GLY A 147 -22.95 6.41 -11.03
C GLY A 147 -21.42 6.60 -10.99
N THR A 148 -20.70 5.86 -10.15
CA THR A 148 -19.24 5.90 -10.12
C THR A 148 -18.63 5.40 -11.43
N LEU A 149 -17.74 6.18 -12.02
CA LEU A 149 -16.94 5.78 -13.17
C LEU A 149 -15.73 4.94 -12.73
N ILE A 150 -15.28 4.06 -13.59
CA ILE A 150 -14.05 3.30 -13.40
C ILE A 150 -12.92 3.96 -14.17
N ALA A 151 -11.89 4.40 -13.44
CA ALA A 151 -10.70 4.97 -14.04
C ALA A 151 -9.60 3.92 -14.22
N LYS A 152 -8.93 3.96 -15.38
CA LYS A 152 -7.79 3.11 -15.73
C LYS A 152 -6.68 3.97 -16.34
N VAL A 153 -5.44 3.47 -16.25
CA VAL A 153 -4.23 4.17 -16.68
C VAL A 153 -3.57 3.42 -17.82
N LEU A 154 -3.32 4.11 -18.95
CA LEU A 154 -2.41 3.62 -20.00
C LEU A 154 -0.98 3.77 -19.51
N ARG A 155 -0.21 2.71 -19.60
CA ARG A 155 1.17 2.64 -19.11
C ARG A 155 2.16 2.49 -20.23
N SER A 156 3.33 3.12 -20.10
CA SER A 156 4.41 3.04 -21.08
C SER A 156 5.03 1.64 -21.13
N PRO A 157 5.27 1.10 -22.33
CA PRO A 157 6.09 -0.08 -22.52
C PRO A 157 7.60 0.25 -22.54
N TYR A 158 7.97 1.54 -22.61
CA TYR A 158 9.36 2.00 -22.69
C TYR A 158 9.89 2.44 -21.33
N ALA A 159 11.15 2.14 -21.09
CA ALA A 159 11.86 2.56 -19.89
C ALA A 159 12.29 4.05 -19.91
N HIS A 160 12.51 4.61 -21.12
CA HIS A 160 12.82 6.02 -21.31
C HIS A 160 12.47 6.39 -22.75
N ALA A 161 11.53 7.30 -22.95
CA ALA A 161 11.10 7.74 -24.27
C ALA A 161 10.36 9.08 -24.19
N LYS A 162 10.36 9.83 -25.29
CA LYS A 162 9.44 10.94 -25.50
C LYS A 162 8.15 10.43 -26.13
N ILE A 163 7.02 11.02 -25.75
CA ILE A 163 5.74 10.85 -26.43
C ILE A 163 5.68 11.94 -27.50
N VAL A 164 5.92 11.54 -28.76
CA VAL A 164 5.93 12.46 -29.91
C VAL A 164 4.52 12.80 -30.37
N ARG A 165 3.62 11.82 -30.28
CA ARG A 165 2.22 11.96 -30.65
C ARG A 165 1.36 11.02 -29.81
N ILE A 166 0.21 11.50 -29.40
CA ILE A 166 -0.84 10.71 -28.78
C ILE A 166 -2.19 11.02 -29.44
N ASP A 167 -2.88 9.99 -29.90
CA ASP A 167 -4.19 10.12 -30.51
C ASP A 167 -5.22 9.33 -29.69
N SER A 168 -6.04 10.06 -28.95
CA SER A 168 -7.10 9.50 -28.11
C SER A 168 -8.50 9.58 -28.74
N SER A 169 -8.62 10.00 -30.01
CA SER A 169 -9.90 10.27 -30.67
C SER A 169 -10.84 9.05 -30.69
N LYS A 170 -10.31 7.87 -31.01
CA LYS A 170 -11.08 6.61 -31.03
C LYS A 170 -11.53 6.20 -29.63
N ALA A 171 -10.69 6.41 -28.62
CA ALA A 171 -11.04 6.13 -27.22
C ALA A 171 -12.12 7.09 -26.72
N LYS A 172 -12.02 8.40 -27.02
CA LYS A 172 -13.03 9.41 -26.69
C LYS A 172 -14.38 9.15 -27.36
N ALA A 173 -14.40 8.55 -28.55
CA ALA A 173 -15.63 8.22 -29.28
C ALA A 173 -16.31 6.90 -28.85
N LEU A 174 -15.66 6.09 -27.99
CA LEU A 174 -16.23 4.82 -27.57
C LEU A 174 -17.43 5.07 -26.61
N PRO A 175 -18.64 4.52 -26.90
CA PRO A 175 -19.77 4.64 -26.01
C PRO A 175 -19.46 4.14 -24.57
N GLY A 176 -19.92 4.90 -23.57
CA GLY A 176 -19.65 4.62 -22.16
C GLY A 176 -18.32 5.16 -21.63
N VAL A 177 -17.49 5.78 -22.46
CA VAL A 177 -16.31 6.55 -22.02
C VAL A 177 -16.74 7.98 -21.65
N ALA A 178 -16.48 8.36 -20.42
CA ALA A 178 -16.81 9.69 -19.91
C ALA A 178 -15.66 10.70 -20.11
N ALA A 179 -14.40 10.25 -19.97
CA ALA A 179 -13.24 11.11 -20.17
C ALA A 179 -12.01 10.30 -20.60
N VAL A 180 -11.16 10.92 -21.42
CA VAL A 180 -9.79 10.48 -21.72
C VAL A 180 -8.89 11.71 -21.57
N MET A 181 -7.88 11.58 -20.72
CA MET A 181 -6.93 12.67 -20.43
C MET A 181 -5.53 12.24 -20.80
N THR A 182 -4.81 13.11 -21.48
CA THR A 182 -3.41 12.99 -21.86
C THR A 182 -2.60 14.12 -21.21
N TRP A 183 -1.30 14.15 -21.41
CA TRP A 183 -0.46 15.26 -20.93
C TRP A 183 -0.87 16.63 -21.52
N GLU A 184 -1.53 16.65 -22.64
CA GLU A 184 -2.03 17.88 -23.29
C GLU A 184 -3.29 18.44 -22.60
N ASP A 185 -4.04 17.59 -21.91
CA ASP A 185 -5.31 17.94 -21.26
C ASP A 185 -5.10 18.44 -19.81
N LEU A 186 -3.92 18.25 -19.21
CA LEU A 186 -3.64 18.56 -17.80
C LEU A 186 -2.67 19.74 -17.64
N PRO A 187 -2.85 20.56 -16.58
CA PRO A 187 -1.90 21.62 -16.28
C PRO A 187 -0.54 21.01 -15.88
N ARG A 188 0.54 21.64 -16.34
CA ARG A 188 1.92 21.25 -15.97
C ARG A 188 2.28 21.79 -14.59
N VAL A 189 1.75 21.18 -13.54
CA VAL A 189 2.07 21.50 -12.15
C VAL A 189 3.07 20.46 -11.64
N VAL A 190 4.26 20.93 -11.25
CA VAL A 190 5.29 20.06 -10.66
C VAL A 190 4.93 19.66 -9.26
N TYR A 191 5.19 18.41 -8.93
CA TYR A 191 5.06 17.89 -7.58
C TYR A 191 6.11 16.80 -7.30
N SER A 192 6.12 16.29 -6.08
CA SER A 192 6.92 15.12 -5.70
C SER A 192 6.03 14.04 -5.12
N THR A 193 6.32 12.78 -5.40
CA THR A 193 5.63 11.67 -4.72
C THR A 193 6.09 11.55 -3.28
N ALA A 194 7.34 11.89 -2.99
CA ALA A 194 7.96 11.76 -1.69
C ALA A 194 7.77 13.02 -0.81
N GLY A 195 8.01 12.86 0.48
CA GLY A 195 8.06 13.96 1.42
C GLY A 195 6.81 14.13 2.27
N GLN A 196 6.97 13.84 3.55
CA GLN A 196 5.87 13.92 4.54
C GLN A 196 5.93 15.20 5.38
N SER A 197 6.98 16.00 5.26
CA SER A 197 7.15 17.26 5.97
C SER A 197 6.66 18.46 5.15
N ASP A 198 6.65 19.62 5.76
CA ASP A 198 6.37 20.90 5.15
C ASP A 198 7.49 21.89 5.56
N PRO A 199 8.28 22.43 4.62
CA PRO A 199 8.18 22.19 3.17
C PRO A 199 8.53 20.74 2.78
N ILE A 200 8.11 20.35 1.55
CA ILE A 200 8.38 19.00 1.04
C ILE A 200 9.89 18.81 0.87
N PRO A 201 10.51 17.79 1.48
CA PRO A 201 11.93 17.55 1.37
C PRO A 201 12.21 16.67 0.14
N GLY A 202 12.48 17.27 -0.97
CA GLY A 202 12.82 16.56 -2.19
C GLY A 202 12.64 17.42 -3.42
N PRO A 203 13.24 17.06 -4.57
CA PRO A 203 12.99 17.75 -5.80
C PRO A 203 11.51 17.62 -6.18
N LEU A 204 10.94 18.70 -6.74
CA LEU A 204 9.66 18.63 -7.43
C LEU A 204 9.96 18.31 -8.89
N ASP A 205 9.88 17.03 -9.26
CA ASP A 205 10.41 16.49 -10.49
C ASP A 205 9.43 15.58 -11.24
N MET A 206 8.14 15.75 -10.96
CA MET A 206 7.06 14.97 -11.58
C MET A 206 5.91 15.85 -12.03
N PHE A 207 5.20 15.39 -13.06
CA PHE A 207 3.88 15.86 -13.47
C PHE A 207 2.86 14.73 -13.36
N SER A 208 1.57 15.04 -13.28
CA SER A 208 0.50 14.01 -13.27
C SER A 208 0.53 13.14 -14.52
N LEU A 209 0.63 13.75 -15.70
CA LEU A 209 0.98 13.14 -16.98
C LEU A 209 2.07 13.99 -17.64
N ASP A 210 2.97 13.35 -18.36
CA ASP A 210 4.09 14.01 -19.02
C ASP A 210 4.26 13.52 -20.47
N ASN A 211 4.91 14.32 -21.31
CA ASN A 211 5.30 13.96 -22.66
C ASN A 211 6.60 13.13 -22.73
N LYS A 212 7.14 12.77 -21.56
CA LYS A 212 8.35 11.95 -21.42
C LYS A 212 8.12 10.89 -20.35
N VAL A 213 8.35 9.64 -20.70
CA VAL A 213 8.27 8.50 -19.77
C VAL A 213 9.66 8.10 -19.31
N ARG A 214 9.80 7.72 -18.04
CA ARG A 214 11.09 7.51 -17.36
C ARG A 214 11.29 6.11 -16.79
N PHE A 215 10.25 5.27 -16.85
CA PHE A 215 10.32 3.85 -16.46
C PHE A 215 9.22 3.05 -17.16
N VAL A 216 9.41 1.73 -17.27
CA VAL A 216 8.38 0.81 -17.78
C VAL A 216 7.19 0.85 -16.83
N GLY A 217 6.00 1.14 -17.36
CA GLY A 217 4.80 1.31 -16.55
C GLY A 217 4.50 2.75 -16.13
N ASP A 218 5.30 3.73 -16.59
CA ASP A 218 5.00 5.16 -16.37
C ASP A 218 3.65 5.55 -17.01
N ARG A 219 3.04 6.61 -16.52
CA ARG A 219 1.69 7.07 -16.91
C ARG A 219 1.71 7.75 -18.26
N VAL A 220 0.80 7.38 -19.14
CA VAL A 220 0.68 7.95 -20.48
C VAL A 220 -0.66 8.65 -20.69
N ALA A 221 -1.75 8.04 -20.23
CA ALA A 221 -3.09 8.59 -20.31
C ALA A 221 -3.99 8.01 -19.22
N PHE A 222 -5.05 8.72 -18.87
CA PHE A 222 -6.14 8.25 -18.03
C PHE A 222 -7.41 8.08 -18.84
N VAL A 223 -8.18 7.05 -18.55
CA VAL A 223 -9.53 6.83 -19.08
C VAL A 223 -10.48 6.65 -17.92
N ALA A 224 -11.62 7.35 -17.94
CA ALA A 224 -12.75 7.11 -17.04
C ALA A 224 -13.97 6.66 -17.87
N ALA A 225 -14.56 5.53 -17.50
CA ALA A 225 -15.67 4.92 -18.20
C ALA A 225 -16.70 4.31 -17.25
N GLU A 226 -17.87 3.96 -17.76
CA GLU A 226 -18.97 3.37 -16.99
C GLU A 226 -18.63 1.99 -16.41
N THR A 227 -17.79 1.20 -17.10
CA THR A 227 -17.35 -0.11 -16.65
C THR A 227 -15.83 -0.32 -16.86
N ALA A 228 -15.27 -1.29 -16.15
CA ALA A 228 -13.85 -1.66 -16.29
C ALA A 228 -13.51 -2.15 -17.70
N GLU A 229 -14.41 -2.93 -18.31
CA GLU A 229 -14.26 -3.48 -19.65
C GLU A 229 -14.24 -2.37 -20.71
N ILE A 230 -15.12 -1.35 -20.58
CA ILE A 230 -15.12 -0.18 -21.47
C ILE A 230 -13.84 0.60 -21.30
N ALA A 231 -13.39 0.83 -20.06
CA ALA A 231 -12.14 1.53 -19.79
C ALA A 231 -10.92 0.81 -20.39
N GLU A 232 -10.82 -0.49 -20.22
CA GLU A 232 -9.73 -1.30 -20.82
C GLU A 232 -9.75 -1.29 -22.35
N LYS A 233 -10.93 -1.42 -22.96
CA LYS A 233 -11.09 -1.29 -24.40
C LYS A 233 -10.68 0.09 -24.89
N ALA A 234 -11.07 1.14 -24.17
CA ALA A 234 -10.68 2.52 -24.53
C ALA A 234 -9.17 2.72 -24.46
N LEU A 235 -8.48 2.18 -23.44
CA LEU A 235 -7.01 2.21 -23.37
C LEU A 235 -6.36 1.60 -24.61
N SER A 236 -6.89 0.49 -25.15
CA SER A 236 -6.37 -0.18 -26.35
C SER A 236 -6.58 0.60 -27.65
N LEU A 237 -7.45 1.62 -27.64
CA LEU A 237 -7.75 2.48 -28.77
C LEU A 237 -6.92 3.77 -28.79
N ILE A 238 -6.11 4.03 -27.79
CA ILE A 238 -5.19 5.17 -27.74
C ILE A 238 -3.94 4.82 -28.53
N ASP A 239 -3.65 5.56 -29.58
CA ASP A 239 -2.47 5.40 -30.41
C ASP A 239 -1.34 6.33 -29.93
N VAL A 240 -0.20 5.77 -29.55
CA VAL A 240 0.93 6.52 -28.99
C VAL A 240 2.20 6.26 -29.82
N THR A 241 2.80 7.35 -30.31
CA THR A 241 4.09 7.30 -31.00
C THR A 241 5.20 7.72 -30.03
N TYR A 242 6.13 6.83 -29.79
CA TYR A 242 7.28 7.07 -28.92
C TYR A 242 8.58 7.27 -29.72
N GLU A 243 9.42 8.17 -29.23
CA GLU A 243 10.82 8.28 -29.58
C GLU A 243 11.67 7.72 -28.44
N PRO A 244 12.23 6.52 -28.57
CA PRO A 244 13.05 5.91 -27.52
C PRO A 244 14.29 6.75 -27.20
N LEU A 245 14.60 6.87 -25.91
CA LEU A 245 15.79 7.54 -25.39
C LEU A 245 16.74 6.52 -24.75
N PRO A 246 18.03 6.86 -24.55
CA PRO A 246 18.97 5.97 -23.87
C PRO A 246 18.48 5.61 -22.47
N VAL A 247 18.52 4.31 -22.15
CA VAL A 247 18.07 3.76 -20.87
C VAL A 247 19.27 3.63 -19.93
N ILE A 248 19.10 4.10 -18.67
CA ILE A 248 20.10 3.99 -17.62
C ILE A 248 19.43 3.29 -16.43
N VAL A 249 19.99 2.17 -15.99
CA VAL A 249 19.45 1.36 -14.89
C VAL A 249 20.36 1.33 -13.64
N ASP A 250 21.65 1.65 -13.81
CA ASP A 250 22.60 1.75 -12.69
C ASP A 250 22.82 3.23 -12.32
N PRO A 251 22.58 3.62 -11.05
CA PRO A 251 22.78 5.01 -10.60
C PRO A 251 24.24 5.49 -10.75
N ARG A 252 25.22 4.59 -10.72
CA ARG A 252 26.64 4.93 -10.93
C ARG A 252 26.89 5.29 -12.40
N ASP A 253 26.22 4.65 -13.33
CA ASP A 253 26.29 4.98 -14.76
C ASP A 253 25.54 6.29 -15.06
N ALA A 254 24.49 6.58 -14.31
CA ALA A 254 23.70 7.81 -14.47
C ALA A 254 24.53 9.08 -14.19
N MET A 255 25.53 9.01 -13.31
CA MET A 255 26.39 10.16 -12.95
C MET A 255 27.64 10.29 -13.84
N LYS A 256 27.88 9.38 -14.79
CA LYS A 256 29.01 9.46 -15.72
C LYS A 256 28.86 10.62 -16.70
N ALA A 257 30.00 11.18 -17.10
CA ALA A 257 30.00 12.22 -18.11
C ALA A 257 29.36 11.72 -19.43
N GLY A 258 28.45 12.52 -19.99
CA GLY A 258 27.72 12.15 -21.23
C GLY A 258 26.54 11.21 -21.03
N ALA A 259 26.20 10.80 -19.82
CA ALA A 259 24.99 10.04 -19.56
C ALA A 259 23.72 10.83 -19.95
N ALA A 260 22.70 10.14 -20.46
CA ALA A 260 21.43 10.78 -20.79
C ALA A 260 20.78 11.39 -19.55
N ARG A 261 20.26 12.61 -19.68
CA ARG A 261 19.54 13.28 -18.60
C ARG A 261 18.14 12.68 -18.49
N ILE A 262 17.75 12.34 -17.25
CA ILE A 262 16.45 11.74 -16.96
C ILE A 262 15.43 12.81 -16.57
N HIS A 263 15.81 13.73 -15.67
CA HIS A 263 15.00 14.85 -15.17
C HIS A 263 15.66 16.17 -15.61
N ASP A 264 15.27 16.73 -16.73
CA ASP A 264 15.85 17.91 -17.35
C ASP A 264 14.85 18.99 -17.77
N GLU A 265 13.60 18.86 -17.35
CA GLU A 265 12.55 19.83 -17.61
C GLU A 265 12.81 21.13 -16.82
N PRO A 266 12.62 22.30 -17.47
CA PRO A 266 12.96 23.59 -16.85
C PRO A 266 12.04 23.96 -15.68
N GLU A 267 10.85 23.34 -15.58
CA GLU A 267 9.90 23.57 -14.50
C GLU A 267 10.27 22.86 -13.20
N TYR A 268 11.19 21.90 -13.25
CA TYR A 268 11.58 21.14 -12.08
C TYR A 268 12.29 21.99 -11.03
N VAL A 269 11.98 21.72 -9.75
CA VAL A 269 12.56 22.44 -8.60
C VAL A 269 13.58 21.58 -7.94
N ASN A 270 14.80 22.04 -7.90
CA ASN A 270 15.96 21.36 -7.30
C ASN A 270 15.85 21.31 -5.77
N PHE A 271 16.56 20.34 -5.18
CA PHE A 271 16.63 20.15 -3.73
C PHE A 271 18.07 19.79 -3.31
N ALA A 272 18.55 20.35 -2.19
CA ALA A 272 19.77 19.96 -1.47
C ALA A 272 20.96 19.63 -2.39
N ASP A 273 21.58 20.64 -2.98
CA ASP A 273 22.73 20.51 -3.90
C ASP A 273 22.52 19.47 -5.03
N SER A 274 21.26 19.30 -5.47
CA SER A 274 20.95 18.48 -6.64
C SER A 274 21.64 19.01 -7.89
N ASN A 275 22.01 18.13 -8.81
CA ASN A 275 22.57 18.49 -10.11
C ASN A 275 21.95 17.64 -11.22
N PRO A 276 20.88 18.10 -11.87
CA PRO A 276 20.23 17.36 -12.96
C PRO A 276 21.16 17.07 -14.16
N ALA A 277 22.21 17.87 -14.34
CA ALA A 277 23.15 17.67 -15.44
C ALA A 277 23.93 16.34 -15.33
N ILE A 278 24.02 15.79 -14.15
CA ILE A 278 24.62 14.48 -13.86
C ILE A 278 23.64 13.53 -13.17
N ASN A 279 22.36 13.74 -13.33
CA ASN A 279 21.29 12.94 -12.70
C ASN A 279 21.38 12.82 -11.17
N LEU A 280 21.97 13.80 -10.49
CA LEU A 280 22.10 13.84 -9.03
C LEU A 280 20.84 14.49 -8.42
N ALA A 281 19.99 13.68 -7.80
CA ALA A 281 18.73 14.14 -7.20
C ALA A 281 18.93 14.97 -5.93
N ALA A 282 19.90 14.60 -5.09
CA ALA A 282 20.27 15.34 -3.88
C ALA A 282 21.67 14.95 -3.41
N LYS A 283 22.36 15.87 -2.71
CA LYS A 283 23.58 15.60 -1.96
C LYS A 283 23.40 16.08 -0.53
N ILE A 284 23.46 15.16 0.41
CA ILE A 284 23.32 15.48 1.84
C ILE A 284 24.62 15.10 2.53
N ARG A 285 25.15 16.04 3.34
CA ARG A 285 26.33 15.81 4.16
C ARG A 285 25.96 16.05 5.62
N ILE A 286 26.32 15.10 6.46
CA ILE A 286 26.15 15.17 7.92
C ILE A 286 27.54 14.97 8.54
N ASP A 287 28.03 15.98 9.25
CA ASP A 287 29.28 15.93 9.97
C ASP A 287 29.01 16.11 11.48
N ILE A 288 29.26 15.08 12.27
CA ILE A 288 29.11 15.10 13.73
C ILE A 288 30.37 14.54 14.36
N GLY A 289 31.02 15.35 15.24
CA GLY A 289 32.28 14.96 15.89
C GLY A 289 33.50 15.10 14.97
N ASP A 290 34.53 14.31 15.25
CA ASP A 290 35.79 14.26 14.51
C ASP A 290 36.03 12.83 14.02
N VAL A 291 35.70 12.60 12.74
CA VAL A 291 35.77 11.26 12.10
C VAL A 291 37.22 10.78 11.98
N GLU A 292 38.16 11.68 11.62
CA GLU A 292 39.56 11.33 11.46
C GLU A 292 40.20 10.92 12.79
N LYS A 293 39.89 11.66 13.86
CA LYS A 293 40.30 11.29 15.20
C LYS A 293 39.68 9.94 15.63
N GLY A 294 38.39 9.72 15.32
CA GLY A 294 37.70 8.45 15.61
C GLY A 294 38.37 7.26 14.94
N PHE A 295 38.77 7.37 13.66
CA PHE A 295 39.52 6.33 12.97
C PHE A 295 40.94 6.14 13.55
N ALA A 296 41.62 7.24 13.92
CA ALA A 296 42.97 7.14 14.50
C ALA A 296 43.00 6.49 15.89
N GLU A 297 41.91 6.62 16.66
CA GLU A 297 41.78 6.06 18.00
C GLU A 297 41.11 4.66 18.01
N ALA A 298 40.64 4.14 16.88
CA ALA A 298 39.95 2.86 16.79
C ALA A 298 40.92 1.67 16.91
N ASP A 299 40.60 0.70 17.76
CA ASP A 299 41.36 -0.54 17.89
C ASP A 299 41.29 -1.42 16.63
N ARG A 300 40.16 -1.34 15.89
CA ARG A 300 39.94 -2.05 14.63
C ARG A 300 39.05 -1.23 13.71
N ILE A 301 39.34 -1.28 12.41
CA ILE A 301 38.55 -0.66 11.35
C ILE A 301 38.00 -1.78 10.46
N PHE A 302 36.68 -1.73 10.18
CA PHE A 302 36.01 -2.62 9.25
C PHE A 302 35.49 -1.79 8.08
N GLU A 303 35.81 -2.19 6.85
CA GLU A 303 35.30 -1.59 5.64
C GLU A 303 34.69 -2.68 4.76
N GLN A 304 33.44 -2.50 4.34
CA GLN A 304 32.75 -3.46 3.50
C GLN A 304 31.71 -2.77 2.63
N GLU A 305 31.58 -3.22 1.39
CA GLU A 305 30.51 -2.80 0.49
C GLU A 305 29.31 -3.73 0.62
N TYR A 306 28.12 -3.15 0.79
CA TYR A 306 26.85 -3.87 0.85
C TYR A 306 25.97 -3.50 -0.34
N VAL A 307 25.47 -4.50 -1.08
CA VAL A 307 24.56 -4.31 -2.20
C VAL A 307 23.22 -4.91 -1.87
N VAL A 308 22.17 -4.08 -1.95
CA VAL A 308 20.79 -4.49 -1.67
C VAL A 308 19.97 -4.43 -2.96
N PRO A 309 19.24 -5.49 -3.34
CA PRO A 309 18.39 -5.47 -4.53
C PRO A 309 17.20 -4.55 -4.34
N LYS A 310 16.68 -3.99 -5.44
CA LYS A 310 15.40 -3.30 -5.46
C LYS A 310 14.29 -4.32 -5.25
N VAL A 311 13.39 -4.05 -4.28
CA VAL A 311 12.28 -4.94 -3.92
C VAL A 311 11.00 -4.14 -3.83
N GLN A 312 9.93 -4.63 -4.46
CA GLN A 312 8.60 -4.08 -4.30
C GLN A 312 7.97 -4.61 -3.01
N GLN A 313 7.28 -3.76 -2.25
CA GLN A 313 6.67 -4.10 -0.94
C GLN A 313 5.57 -5.16 -1.05
N ALA A 314 4.91 -5.27 -2.19
CA ALA A 314 3.91 -6.29 -2.52
C ALA A 314 2.79 -6.39 -1.46
N HIS A 315 2.20 -5.26 -1.06
CA HIS A 315 0.98 -5.26 -0.27
C HIS A 315 -0.16 -5.92 -1.04
N ILE A 316 -1.04 -6.64 -0.34
CA ILE A 316 -2.10 -7.45 -0.99
C ILE A 316 -3.22 -6.56 -1.54
N GLU A 317 -3.58 -5.48 -0.83
CA GLU A 317 -4.50 -4.47 -1.37
C GLU A 317 -3.77 -3.59 -2.39
N PRO A 318 -4.18 -3.54 -3.67
CA PRO A 318 -3.66 -2.58 -4.64
C PRO A 318 -3.90 -1.13 -4.20
N HIS A 319 -3.25 -0.18 -4.87
CA HIS A 319 -3.60 1.23 -4.75
C HIS A 319 -5.01 1.44 -5.30
N VAL A 320 -5.82 2.17 -4.57
CA VAL A 320 -7.21 2.47 -4.96
C VAL A 320 -7.66 3.77 -4.34
N THR A 321 -8.34 4.58 -5.15
CA THR A 321 -8.92 5.85 -4.75
C THR A 321 -10.35 5.97 -5.27
N LEU A 322 -11.23 6.50 -4.44
CA LEU A 322 -12.59 6.90 -4.80
C LEU A 322 -12.73 8.39 -4.53
N THR A 323 -13.12 9.17 -5.54
CA THR A 323 -13.31 10.62 -5.43
C THR A 323 -14.73 11.02 -5.78
N TYR A 324 -15.24 12.00 -5.06
CA TYR A 324 -16.55 12.61 -5.34
C TYR A 324 -16.63 14.00 -4.69
N TRP A 325 -17.57 14.82 -5.15
CA TRP A 325 -17.92 16.08 -4.51
C TRP A 325 -18.99 15.84 -3.45
N ASP A 326 -18.78 16.34 -2.23
CA ASP A 326 -19.79 16.28 -1.17
C ASP A 326 -20.77 17.47 -1.28
N GLU A 327 -21.80 17.45 -0.42
CA GLU A 327 -22.84 18.50 -0.35
C GLU A 327 -22.32 19.88 0.06
N ASP A 328 -21.14 19.96 0.69
CA ASP A 328 -20.45 21.20 1.04
C ASP A 328 -19.50 21.69 -0.07
N ASP A 329 -19.58 21.12 -1.28
CA ASP A 329 -18.71 21.42 -2.41
C ASP A 329 -17.22 21.20 -2.10
N ARG A 330 -16.91 20.15 -1.34
CA ARG A 330 -15.56 19.67 -1.09
C ARG A 330 -15.26 18.43 -1.92
N LEU A 331 -14.07 18.39 -2.49
CA LEU A 331 -13.55 17.18 -3.12
C LEU A 331 -13.19 16.18 -2.02
N VAL A 332 -13.95 15.09 -1.91
CA VAL A 332 -13.63 13.99 -1.03
C VAL A 332 -12.74 13.01 -1.78
N ILE A 333 -11.58 12.71 -1.21
CA ILE A 333 -10.62 11.72 -1.71
C ILE A 333 -10.55 10.62 -0.67
N ARG A 334 -11.21 9.49 -0.94
CA ARG A 334 -11.12 8.30 -0.12
C ARG A 334 -10.09 7.35 -0.74
N THR A 335 -8.95 7.18 -0.08
CA THR A 335 -7.80 6.49 -0.70
C THR A 335 -7.07 5.57 0.27
N SER A 336 -6.49 4.51 -0.27
CA SER A 336 -5.67 3.54 0.48
C SER A 336 -4.28 4.11 0.76
N THR A 337 -4.20 5.15 1.59
CA THR A 337 -2.96 5.85 1.94
C THR A 337 -2.54 5.64 3.39
N GLN A 338 -1.24 5.74 3.67
CA GLN A 338 -0.70 5.83 5.03
C GLN A 338 -0.69 7.28 5.55
N VAL A 339 -0.77 8.27 4.66
CA VAL A 339 -0.49 9.70 4.93
C VAL A 339 -1.58 10.65 4.41
N PRO A 340 -2.81 10.62 4.96
CA PRO A 340 -3.93 11.38 4.42
C PRO A 340 -3.72 12.89 4.39
N PHE A 341 -3.02 13.45 5.36
CA PHE A 341 -2.72 14.89 5.40
C PHE A 341 -1.70 15.30 4.33
N HIS A 342 -0.76 14.41 4.02
CA HIS A 342 0.20 14.64 2.94
C HIS A 342 -0.51 14.62 1.57
N VAL A 343 -1.36 13.64 1.31
CA VAL A 343 -2.21 13.60 0.11
C VAL A 343 -3.01 14.89 -0.04
N ARG A 344 -3.68 15.34 1.03
CA ARG A 344 -4.46 16.59 1.02
C ARG A 344 -3.61 17.80 0.62
N ARG A 345 -2.43 17.93 1.20
CA ARG A 345 -1.54 19.05 0.97
C ARG A 345 -0.96 19.06 -0.45
N GLN A 346 -0.58 17.90 -0.96
CA GLN A 346 -0.02 17.75 -2.31
C GLN A 346 -1.08 17.94 -3.40
N MET A 347 -2.29 17.43 -3.20
CA MET A 347 -3.35 17.55 -4.20
C MET A 347 -3.90 18.97 -4.35
N ALA A 348 -3.76 19.82 -3.34
CA ALA A 348 -4.27 21.19 -3.40
C ALA A 348 -3.66 22.01 -4.56
N PRO A 349 -2.32 22.16 -4.68
CA PRO A 349 -1.71 22.86 -5.79
C PRO A 349 -1.89 22.14 -7.13
N VAL A 350 -1.81 20.81 -7.17
CA VAL A 350 -1.94 20.02 -8.41
C VAL A 350 -3.32 20.21 -9.04
N LEU A 351 -4.37 20.27 -8.22
CA LEU A 351 -5.75 20.48 -8.68
C LEU A 351 -6.16 21.96 -8.75
N GLY A 352 -5.31 22.89 -8.32
CA GLY A 352 -5.66 24.32 -8.25
C GLY A 352 -6.79 24.62 -7.25
N LEU A 353 -7.00 23.76 -6.24
CA LEU A 353 -8.06 23.90 -5.26
C LEU A 353 -7.52 24.41 -3.91
N PRO A 354 -8.25 25.31 -3.24
CA PRO A 354 -7.92 25.66 -1.86
C PRO A 354 -7.94 24.41 -0.96
N ILE A 355 -6.95 24.25 -0.09
CA ILE A 355 -6.81 23.07 0.76
C ILE A 355 -8.04 22.78 1.63
N LYS A 356 -8.80 23.83 2.01
CA LYS A 356 -10.06 23.70 2.77
C LYS A 356 -11.17 23.00 1.98
N ARG A 357 -11.10 22.99 0.64
CA ARG A 357 -12.05 22.31 -0.25
C ARG A 357 -11.68 20.84 -0.51
N ILE A 358 -10.61 20.33 0.08
CA ILE A 358 -10.19 18.93 -0.07
C ILE A 358 -10.33 18.23 1.26
N ARG A 359 -11.07 17.10 1.26
CA ARG A 359 -11.22 16.19 2.39
C ARG A 359 -10.64 14.83 2.01
N VAL A 360 -9.56 14.41 2.68
CA VAL A 360 -8.99 13.08 2.48
C VAL A 360 -9.46 12.13 3.59
N ILE A 361 -10.00 10.99 3.20
CA ILE A 361 -10.45 9.94 4.10
C ILE A 361 -9.54 8.72 3.91
N LYS A 362 -8.86 8.34 4.97
CA LYS A 362 -8.09 7.11 5.05
C LYS A 362 -8.94 6.02 5.69
N PRO A 363 -9.49 5.07 4.93
CA PRO A 363 -10.16 3.89 5.49
C PRO A 363 -9.13 2.89 6.03
N ARG A 364 -9.54 1.68 6.35
CA ARG A 364 -8.62 0.59 6.56
C ARG A 364 -7.80 0.35 5.30
N ILE A 365 -6.50 0.10 5.44
CA ILE A 365 -5.62 -0.25 4.32
C ILE A 365 -5.13 -1.69 4.46
N GLY A 366 -5.09 -2.39 3.33
CA GLY A 366 -4.67 -3.79 3.22
C GLY A 366 -3.16 -3.97 3.09
N GLY A 367 -2.42 -3.30 3.99
CA GLY A 367 -0.97 -3.18 3.98
C GLY A 367 -0.48 -1.99 3.17
N GLY A 368 0.70 -1.48 3.52
CA GLY A 368 1.35 -0.37 2.83
C GLY A 368 2.87 -0.52 2.81
N PHE A 369 3.49 -0.82 3.96
CA PHE A 369 4.93 -1.11 4.11
C PHE A 369 5.83 -0.02 3.54
N GLY A 370 5.38 1.24 3.63
CA GLY A 370 6.04 2.40 3.03
C GLY A 370 5.57 2.75 1.61
N ASN A 371 5.00 1.83 0.84
CA ASN A 371 4.58 2.08 -0.54
C ASN A 371 3.30 2.92 -0.67
N LYS A 372 2.58 3.15 0.42
CA LYS A 372 1.40 4.03 0.46
C LYS A 372 1.64 5.30 1.29
N GLN A 373 2.91 5.71 1.41
CA GLN A 373 3.32 6.97 2.06
C GLN A 373 3.52 8.12 1.07
N GLU A 374 3.35 7.86 -0.20
CA GLU A 374 3.52 8.81 -1.27
C GLU A 374 2.17 9.19 -1.88
N VAL A 375 2.15 10.28 -2.65
CA VAL A 375 1.02 10.62 -3.52
C VAL A 375 1.28 9.95 -4.86
N LEU A 376 0.61 8.85 -5.08
CA LEU A 376 0.79 8.01 -6.26
C LEU A 376 -0.22 8.35 -7.36
N ILE A 377 -0.31 7.51 -8.36
CA ILE A 377 -1.08 7.70 -9.59
C ILE A 377 -2.59 7.83 -9.38
N GLU A 378 -3.14 7.10 -8.41
CA GLU A 378 -4.56 7.00 -8.13
C GLU A 378 -5.23 8.27 -7.62
#